data_2f6429b4e18a2d31dd5555b7b29185d8
#
_entry.id   2f6429b4e18a2d31dd5555b7b29185d8
#
_cell.length_a   1.000
_cell.length_b   1.000
_cell.length_c   1.000
_cell.angle_alpha   90.00
_cell.angle_beta   90.00
_cell.angle_gamma   90.00
#
_symmetry.space_group_name_H-M   'P 1'
#
loop_
_entity.id
_entity.type
_entity.pdbx_description
1 polymer ?
#
loop_
_entity_poly.entity_id
_entity_poly.type
_entity_poly.pdbx_seq_one_letter_code
_entity_poly.pdbx_strand_id
1 'polypeptide(L)'
;MTKAIVDIETDSLNAKIIHCIVAKNPNTGNIKTWIGNDCYKFAGWSTQIDQFIMHNGISFDAPILNKLIGSSIKPNQVRDTLIESQLYNPIREGGHSLEAWGKKLNFQKGEFNEFKNYNEDMLKYCIRDTELTGRVAAVLEEEGKRFSPKAYKLERQVRTIIDQQQKNGFAFNLREATILLAKLED
;
A
#
# COMPACT_ATOMS: atom_id res chain seq x y z
N MET A 1 14.33 -15.57 7.62
CA MET A 1 13.57 -14.30 7.47
C MET A 1 12.21 -14.62 6.89
N THR A 2 11.18 -14.44 7.70
CA THR A 2 9.79 -14.75 7.33
C THR A 2 9.22 -13.58 6.54
N LYS A 3 8.69 -13.84 5.32
CA LYS A 3 8.14 -12.80 4.45
C LYS A 3 6.65 -13.04 4.20
N ALA A 4 5.89 -11.96 4.05
CA ALA A 4 4.50 -12.01 3.62
C ALA A 4 4.20 -10.87 2.63
N ILE A 5 3.49 -11.17 1.57
CA ILE A 5 2.86 -10.18 0.70
C ILE A 5 1.52 -9.87 1.34
N VAL A 6 1.21 -8.61 1.59
CA VAL A 6 -0.01 -8.20 2.31
C VAL A 6 -0.71 -7.09 1.57
N ASP A 7 -2.02 -7.17 1.54
CA ASP A 7 -2.94 -6.16 1.02
C ASP A 7 -4.19 -6.08 1.90
N ILE A 8 -4.84 -4.92 1.96
CA ILE A 8 -6.03 -4.68 2.78
C ILE A 8 -7.11 -3.95 1.99
N GLU A 9 -8.38 -4.24 2.32
CA GLU A 9 -9.51 -3.45 1.85
C GLU A 9 -10.19 -2.72 3.00
N THR A 10 -10.51 -1.45 2.76
CA THR A 10 -11.04 -0.53 3.76
C THR A 10 -12.26 0.22 3.23
N ASP A 11 -13.02 0.85 4.15
CA ASP A 11 -14.21 1.63 3.82
C ASP A 11 -13.90 2.91 3.02
N SER A 12 -12.69 3.45 3.14
CA SER A 12 -12.27 4.67 2.45
C SER A 12 -10.76 4.90 2.55
N LEU A 13 -10.24 5.89 1.82
CA LEU A 13 -8.84 6.32 1.96
C LEU A 13 -8.53 6.86 3.38
N ASN A 14 -9.50 7.50 4.05
CA ASN A 14 -9.41 7.85 5.47
C ASN A 14 -10.08 6.76 6.32
N ALA A 15 -9.52 5.56 6.26
CA ALA A 15 -10.09 4.35 6.78
C ALA A 15 -10.51 4.43 8.25
N LYS A 16 -11.71 3.94 8.51
CA LYS A 16 -12.27 3.70 9.86
C LYS A 16 -12.52 2.21 10.10
N ILE A 17 -12.66 1.44 9.03
CA ILE A 17 -12.94 0.01 9.06
C ILE A 17 -11.99 -0.69 8.08
N ILE A 18 -11.40 -1.81 8.52
CA ILE A 18 -10.74 -2.77 7.65
C ILE A 18 -11.74 -3.89 7.41
N HIS A 19 -12.13 -4.09 6.16
CA HIS A 19 -13.07 -5.13 5.74
C HIS A 19 -12.43 -6.49 5.66
N CYS A 20 -11.27 -6.56 5.03
CA CYS A 20 -10.48 -7.79 4.96
C CYS A 20 -8.97 -7.49 4.85
N ILE A 21 -8.19 -8.49 5.21
CA ILE A 21 -6.74 -8.51 5.09
C ILE A 21 -6.38 -9.82 4.40
N VAL A 22 -5.52 -9.76 3.41
CA VAL A 22 -4.96 -10.93 2.73
C VAL A 22 -3.46 -10.95 2.91
N ALA A 23 -2.91 -12.10 3.31
CA ALA A 23 -1.48 -12.34 3.37
C ALA A 23 -1.12 -13.59 2.58
N LYS A 24 -0.13 -13.47 1.69
CA LYS A 24 0.41 -14.57 0.89
C LYS A 24 1.86 -14.82 1.23
N ASN A 25 2.21 -16.05 1.49
CA ASN A 25 3.60 -16.45 1.64
C ASN A 25 4.26 -16.49 0.25
N PRO A 26 5.31 -15.70 -0.03
CA PRO A 26 5.92 -15.65 -1.35
C PRO A 26 6.63 -16.93 -1.77
N ASN A 27 7.02 -17.79 -0.81
CA ASN A 27 7.77 -19.01 -1.08
C ASN A 27 6.84 -20.23 -1.32
N THR A 28 5.76 -20.34 -0.52
CA THR A 28 4.85 -21.49 -0.58
C THR A 28 3.58 -21.23 -1.39
N GLY A 29 3.27 -19.93 -1.63
CA GLY A 29 2.02 -19.52 -2.26
C GLY A 29 0.80 -19.58 -1.33
N ASN A 30 0.93 -20.07 -0.09
CA ASN A 30 -0.16 -20.17 0.85
C ASN A 30 -0.76 -18.82 1.16
N ILE A 31 -2.08 -18.73 1.10
CA ILE A 31 -2.85 -17.51 1.39
C ILE A 31 -3.54 -17.67 2.74
N LYS A 32 -3.54 -16.61 3.52
CA LYS A 32 -4.28 -16.46 4.76
C LYS A 32 -5.11 -15.18 4.69
N THR A 33 -6.37 -15.27 5.14
CA THR A 33 -7.32 -14.17 5.10
C THR A 33 -7.89 -13.89 6.48
N TRP A 34 -8.21 -12.64 6.74
CA TRP A 34 -8.95 -12.20 7.93
C TRP A 34 -10.06 -11.27 7.46
N ILE A 35 -11.26 -11.45 7.97
CA ILE A 35 -12.47 -10.76 7.52
C ILE A 35 -13.20 -10.17 8.73
N GLY A 36 -13.65 -8.94 8.63
CA GLY A 36 -14.40 -8.27 9.66
C GLY A 36 -13.68 -8.29 11.01
N ASN A 37 -14.32 -8.79 12.05
CA ASN A 37 -13.74 -8.85 13.39
C ASN A 37 -12.48 -9.72 13.48
N ASP A 38 -12.29 -10.68 12.57
CA ASP A 38 -11.10 -11.49 12.57
C ASP A 38 -9.85 -10.71 12.17
N CYS A 39 -9.99 -9.52 11.56
CA CYS A 39 -8.85 -8.65 11.24
C CYS A 39 -7.99 -8.32 12.47
N TYR A 40 -8.58 -8.26 13.67
CA TYR A 40 -7.80 -8.05 14.91
C TYR A 40 -6.77 -9.17 15.18
N LYS A 41 -7.02 -10.39 14.71
CA LYS A 41 -6.09 -11.53 14.87
C LYS A 41 -4.82 -11.36 14.04
N PHE A 42 -4.87 -10.51 13.00
CA PHE A 42 -3.70 -10.19 12.18
C PHE A 42 -2.59 -9.53 13.00
N ALA A 43 -2.92 -8.68 13.97
CA ALA A 43 -1.93 -8.00 14.81
C ALA A 43 -0.98 -8.99 15.49
N GLY A 44 -1.52 -10.04 16.13
CA GLY A 44 -0.72 -11.10 16.73
C GLY A 44 0.06 -11.93 15.71
N TRP A 45 -0.53 -12.23 14.55
CA TRP A 45 0.16 -12.96 13.49
C TRP A 45 1.29 -12.13 12.88
N SER A 46 1.11 -10.83 12.70
CA SER A 46 2.09 -9.93 12.08
C SER A 46 3.42 -9.86 12.84
N THR A 47 3.43 -10.14 14.14
CA THR A 47 4.65 -10.15 14.97
C THR A 47 5.66 -11.23 14.54
N GLN A 48 5.22 -12.25 13.80
CA GLN A 48 6.04 -13.35 13.32
C GLN A 48 6.67 -13.07 11.95
N ILE A 49 6.37 -11.91 11.35
CA ILE A 49 6.80 -11.54 10.01
C ILE A 49 7.95 -10.55 10.10
N ASP A 50 9.08 -10.91 9.53
CA ASP A 50 10.28 -10.06 9.47
C ASP A 50 10.16 -8.99 8.39
N GLN A 51 9.51 -9.31 7.25
CA GLN A 51 9.36 -8.41 6.12
C GLN A 51 7.98 -8.54 5.47
N PHE A 52 7.29 -7.42 5.34
CA PHE A 52 6.07 -7.28 4.57
C PHE A 52 6.40 -6.76 3.17
N ILE A 53 5.77 -7.32 2.15
CA ILE A 53 5.82 -6.85 0.76
C ILE A 53 4.46 -6.25 0.46
N MET A 54 4.40 -4.97 0.15
CA MET A 54 3.16 -4.21 -0.06
C MET A 54 3.33 -3.24 -1.22
N HIS A 55 2.24 -2.83 -1.83
CA HIS A 55 2.25 -1.76 -2.84
C HIS A 55 1.70 -0.47 -2.25
N ASN A 56 2.53 0.55 -2.06
CA ASN A 56 2.20 1.78 -1.31
C ASN A 56 1.93 1.53 0.18
N GLY A 57 2.44 0.43 0.72
CA GLY A 57 2.10 -0.03 2.06
C GLY A 57 2.67 0.84 3.18
N ILE A 58 3.76 1.56 2.95
CA ILE A 58 4.32 2.50 3.93
C ILE A 58 3.36 3.66 4.19
N SER A 59 2.73 4.17 3.13
CA SER A 59 1.83 5.33 3.22
C SER A 59 0.38 4.95 3.53
N PHE A 60 -0.04 3.72 3.25
CA PHE A 60 -1.43 3.29 3.37
C PHE A 60 -1.63 2.10 4.32
N ASP A 61 -1.26 0.88 3.92
CA ASP A 61 -1.61 -0.34 4.65
C ASP A 61 -1.04 -0.37 6.07
N ALA A 62 0.26 -0.17 6.22
CA ALA A 62 0.92 -0.29 7.52
C ALA A 62 0.41 0.73 8.55
N PRO A 63 0.23 2.03 8.21
CA PRO A 63 -0.38 3.00 9.11
C PRO A 63 -1.82 2.64 9.52
N ILE A 64 -2.63 2.14 8.59
CA ILE A 64 -4.03 1.75 8.86
C ILE A 64 -4.08 0.52 9.78
N LEU A 65 -3.30 -0.52 9.48
CA LEU A 65 -3.17 -1.71 10.31
C LEU A 65 -2.72 -1.35 11.73
N ASN A 66 -1.72 -0.46 11.85
CA ASN A 66 -1.24 -0.02 13.14
C ASN A 66 -2.30 0.76 13.93
N LYS A 67 -3.03 1.67 13.25
CA LYS A 67 -4.04 2.53 13.88
C LYS A 67 -5.29 1.77 14.29
N LEU A 68 -5.81 0.90 13.42
CA LEU A 68 -7.15 0.33 13.60
C LEU A 68 -7.16 -1.01 14.33
N ILE A 69 -6.10 -1.82 14.19
CA ILE A 69 -6.04 -3.15 14.81
C ILE A 69 -4.83 -3.37 15.72
N GLY A 70 -4.05 -2.31 15.99
CA GLY A 70 -2.94 -2.38 16.93
C GLY A 70 -1.73 -3.18 16.46
N SER A 71 -1.55 -3.34 15.15
CA SER A 71 -0.29 -3.85 14.60
C SER A 71 0.86 -2.92 14.95
N SER A 72 2.09 -3.40 14.88
CA SER A 72 3.29 -2.61 15.16
C SER A 72 4.29 -2.67 13.99
N ILE A 73 3.76 -2.63 12.77
CA ILE A 73 4.56 -2.71 11.55
C ILE A 73 5.36 -1.43 11.37
N LYS A 74 6.68 -1.56 11.33
CA LYS A 74 7.59 -0.43 11.15
C LYS A 74 7.92 -0.22 9.68
N PRO A 75 8.17 1.01 9.21
CA PRO A 75 8.53 1.26 7.81
C PRO A 75 9.73 0.46 7.31
N ASN A 76 10.68 0.13 8.20
CA ASN A 76 11.85 -0.69 7.85
C ASN A 76 11.54 -2.18 7.68
N GLN A 77 10.38 -2.65 8.08
CA GLN A 77 9.88 -4.00 7.80
C GLN A 77 9.10 -4.07 6.48
N VAL A 78 8.75 -2.93 5.88
CA VAL A 78 8.00 -2.90 4.63
C VAL A 78 8.95 -2.77 3.44
N ARG A 79 8.89 -3.73 2.52
CA ARG A 79 9.36 -3.63 1.16
C ARG A 79 8.20 -3.09 0.32
N ASP A 80 8.29 -1.83 -0.06
CA ASP A 80 7.24 -1.12 -0.78
C ASP A 80 7.53 -1.13 -2.28
N THR A 81 6.70 -1.86 -3.03
CA THR A 81 6.89 -2.05 -4.47
C THR A 81 6.60 -0.79 -5.28
N LEU A 82 5.82 0.17 -4.74
CA LEU A 82 5.64 1.47 -5.39
C LEU A 82 6.94 2.28 -5.36
N ILE A 83 7.60 2.34 -4.22
CA ILE A 83 8.89 3.04 -4.06
C ILE A 83 9.96 2.38 -4.95
N GLU A 84 10.05 1.05 -4.95
CA GLU A 84 10.98 0.33 -5.83
C GLU A 84 10.71 0.64 -7.30
N SER A 85 9.43 0.61 -7.71
CA SER A 85 9.02 0.90 -9.08
C SER A 85 9.43 2.31 -9.55
N GLN A 86 9.26 3.30 -8.68
CA GLN A 86 9.64 4.69 -8.94
C GLN A 86 11.16 4.88 -8.97
N LEU A 87 11.88 4.26 -8.04
CA LEU A 87 13.33 4.35 -7.95
C LEU A 87 14.02 3.68 -9.14
N TYR A 88 13.58 2.47 -9.53
CA TYR A 88 14.29 1.69 -10.55
C TYR A 88 14.00 2.16 -11.97
N ASN A 89 12.83 2.75 -12.21
CA ASN A 89 12.50 3.34 -13.50
C ASN A 89 11.49 4.49 -13.33
N PRO A 90 11.95 5.73 -13.04
CA PRO A 90 11.07 6.87 -12.76
C PRO A 90 10.17 7.28 -13.93
N ILE A 91 10.56 6.94 -15.17
CA ILE A 91 9.79 7.25 -16.39
C ILE A 91 9.08 6.01 -16.94
N ARG A 92 8.65 5.10 -16.06
CA ARG A 92 7.99 3.85 -16.45
C ARG A 92 6.74 4.11 -17.27
N GLU A 93 6.71 3.54 -18.46
CA GLU A 93 5.55 3.60 -19.33
C GLU A 93 4.30 3.00 -18.64
N GLY A 94 3.18 3.70 -18.71
CA GLY A 94 1.94 3.35 -18.01
C GLY A 94 1.90 3.75 -16.54
N GLY A 95 3.04 4.16 -15.94
CA GLY A 95 3.13 4.59 -14.55
C GLY A 95 3.46 3.47 -13.56
N HIS A 96 3.21 3.73 -12.27
CA HIS A 96 3.68 2.90 -11.16
C HIS A 96 2.54 2.28 -10.36
N SER A 97 1.27 2.60 -10.67
CA SER A 97 0.12 2.04 -9.96
C SER A 97 0.02 0.52 -10.13
N LEU A 98 -0.63 -0.15 -9.20
CA LEU A 98 -0.86 -1.59 -9.29
C LEU A 98 -1.66 -1.94 -10.56
N GLU A 99 -2.60 -1.07 -10.97
CA GLU A 99 -3.34 -1.19 -12.23
C GLU A 99 -2.40 -1.15 -13.46
N ALA A 100 -1.46 -0.20 -13.51
CA ALA A 100 -0.48 -0.08 -14.60
C ALA A 100 0.40 -1.34 -14.69
N TRP A 101 0.84 -1.85 -13.55
CA TRP A 101 1.56 -3.10 -13.46
C TRP A 101 0.73 -4.29 -13.91
N GLY A 102 -0.55 -4.33 -13.57
CA GLY A 102 -1.46 -5.37 -14.02
C GLY A 102 -1.58 -5.45 -15.54
N LYS A 103 -1.72 -4.29 -16.19
CA LYS A 103 -1.71 -4.18 -17.66
C LYS A 103 -0.38 -4.68 -18.25
N LYS A 104 0.75 -4.24 -17.70
CA LYS A 104 2.10 -4.62 -18.15
C LYS A 104 2.38 -6.11 -18.00
N LEU A 105 1.89 -6.74 -16.95
CA LEU A 105 2.12 -8.16 -16.65
C LEU A 105 1.06 -9.10 -17.24
N ASN A 106 0.11 -8.57 -18.04
CA ASN A 106 -1.07 -9.30 -18.52
C ASN A 106 -1.81 -10.04 -17.38
N PHE A 107 -1.85 -9.40 -16.21
CA PHE A 107 -2.53 -9.87 -15.01
C PHE A 107 -3.37 -8.74 -14.46
N GLN A 108 -4.47 -8.44 -15.15
CA GLN A 108 -5.30 -7.28 -14.85
C GLN A 108 -5.79 -7.32 -13.39
N LYS A 109 -5.72 -6.16 -12.76
CA LYS A 109 -6.39 -5.88 -11.50
C LYS A 109 -7.89 -6.11 -11.72
N GLY A 110 -8.57 -6.72 -10.76
CA GLY A 110 -10.03 -6.85 -10.81
C GLY A 110 -10.70 -5.47 -10.80
N GLU A 111 -11.90 -5.37 -11.36
CA GLU A 111 -12.72 -4.18 -11.20
C GLU A 111 -13.55 -4.34 -9.93
N PHE A 112 -13.42 -3.39 -9.00
CA PHE A 112 -14.20 -3.32 -7.78
C PHE A 112 -14.39 -1.86 -7.38
N ASN A 113 -15.61 -1.46 -7.00
CA ASN A 113 -15.96 -0.06 -6.73
C ASN A 113 -16.90 0.12 -5.53
N GLU A 114 -17.28 -0.96 -4.83
CA GLU A 114 -18.20 -0.90 -3.71
C GLU A 114 -17.50 -1.16 -2.36
N PHE A 115 -16.84 -0.12 -1.83
CA PHE A 115 -16.03 -0.23 -0.61
C PHE A 115 -16.77 0.04 0.70
N LYS A 116 -18.08 0.33 0.68
CA LYS A 116 -18.82 0.66 1.90
C LYS A 116 -19.00 -0.54 2.83
N ASN A 117 -19.28 -1.70 2.29
CA ASN A 117 -19.54 -2.91 3.03
C ASN A 117 -18.71 -4.07 2.47
N TYR A 118 -18.31 -4.97 3.37
CA TYR A 118 -17.66 -6.20 2.95
C TYR A 118 -18.59 -7.06 2.09
N ASN A 119 -18.03 -7.66 1.04
CA ASN A 119 -18.62 -8.73 0.27
C ASN A 119 -17.53 -9.69 -0.25
N GLU A 120 -17.94 -10.86 -0.76
CA GLU A 120 -17.02 -11.89 -1.25
C GLU A 120 -16.20 -11.44 -2.48
N ASP A 121 -16.73 -10.54 -3.29
CA ASP A 121 -16.02 -10.03 -4.46
C ASP A 121 -14.90 -9.05 -4.04
N MET A 122 -15.09 -8.31 -2.93
CA MET A 122 -14.02 -7.54 -2.30
C MET A 122 -12.87 -8.44 -1.85
N LEU A 123 -13.16 -9.58 -1.23
CA LEU A 123 -12.11 -10.52 -0.84
C LEU A 123 -11.35 -11.09 -2.05
N LYS A 124 -12.07 -11.47 -3.12
CA LYS A 124 -11.45 -11.92 -4.36
C LYS A 124 -10.56 -10.85 -4.98
N TYR A 125 -11.02 -9.60 -4.93
CA TYR A 125 -10.26 -8.43 -5.39
C TYR A 125 -8.97 -8.26 -4.57
N CYS A 126 -9.04 -8.26 -3.24
CA CYS A 126 -7.87 -8.19 -2.35
C CYS A 126 -6.88 -9.36 -2.57
N ILE A 127 -7.37 -10.60 -2.77
CA ILE A 127 -6.53 -11.74 -3.13
C ILE A 127 -5.82 -11.48 -4.46
N ARG A 128 -6.54 -10.96 -5.45
CA ARG A 128 -5.98 -10.64 -6.77
C ARG A 128 -4.89 -9.59 -6.69
N ASP A 129 -5.10 -8.53 -5.91
CA ASP A 129 -4.12 -7.46 -5.72
C ASP A 129 -2.89 -7.96 -4.94
N THR A 130 -3.06 -8.81 -3.94
CA THR A 130 -1.97 -9.49 -3.24
C THR A 130 -1.13 -10.35 -4.21
N GLU A 131 -1.77 -11.07 -5.13
CA GLU A 131 -1.08 -11.88 -6.14
C GLU A 131 -0.32 -11.01 -7.14
N LEU A 132 -0.94 -9.93 -7.61
CA LEU A 132 -0.32 -8.97 -8.52
C LEU A 132 0.89 -8.31 -7.85
N THR A 133 0.77 -7.88 -6.59
CA THR A 133 1.87 -7.32 -5.80
C THR A 133 3.05 -8.29 -5.72
N GLY A 134 2.80 -9.59 -5.57
CA GLY A 134 3.83 -10.62 -5.60
C GLY A 134 4.57 -10.71 -6.94
N ARG A 135 3.82 -10.64 -8.05
CA ARG A 135 4.41 -10.63 -9.42
C ARG A 135 5.24 -9.37 -9.66
N VAL A 136 4.74 -8.21 -9.24
CA VAL A 136 5.46 -6.94 -9.30
C VAL A 136 6.76 -7.02 -8.51
N ALA A 137 6.70 -7.54 -7.28
CA ALA A 137 7.87 -7.69 -6.43
C ALA A 137 8.95 -8.59 -7.06
N ALA A 138 8.56 -9.64 -7.78
CA ALA A 138 9.50 -10.52 -8.48
C ALA A 138 10.21 -9.80 -9.64
N VAL A 139 9.49 -9.00 -10.43
CA VAL A 139 10.11 -8.19 -11.51
C VAL A 139 11.05 -7.14 -10.92
N LEU A 140 10.60 -6.44 -9.88
CA LEU A 140 11.41 -5.39 -9.24
C LEU A 140 12.64 -5.96 -8.51
N GLU A 141 12.63 -7.22 -8.09
CA GLU A 141 13.82 -7.88 -7.55
C GLU A 141 14.93 -8.01 -8.60
N GLU A 142 14.58 -8.32 -9.86
CA GLU A 142 15.53 -8.37 -10.96
C GLU A 142 16.02 -6.96 -11.35
N GLU A 143 15.10 -5.99 -11.50
CA GLU A 143 15.47 -4.61 -11.80
C GLU A 143 16.39 -4.01 -10.73
N GLY A 144 16.09 -4.31 -9.46
CA GLY A 144 16.80 -3.80 -8.28
C GLY A 144 18.24 -4.28 -8.13
N LYS A 145 18.66 -5.35 -8.82
CA LYS A 145 20.04 -5.85 -8.78
C LYS A 145 21.10 -4.82 -9.21
N ARG A 146 20.68 -3.80 -9.96
CA ARG A 146 21.53 -2.71 -10.43
C ARG A 146 21.63 -1.53 -9.47
N PHE A 147 20.83 -1.54 -8.40
CA PHE A 147 20.71 -0.43 -7.45
C PHE A 147 21.34 -0.77 -6.10
N SER A 148 21.92 0.24 -5.48
CA SER A 148 22.43 0.09 -4.12
C SER A 148 21.27 -0.07 -3.13
N PRO A 149 21.34 -1.00 -2.18
CA PRO A 149 20.37 -1.08 -1.07
C PRO A 149 20.25 0.22 -0.26
N LYS A 150 21.30 1.07 -0.28
CA LYS A 150 21.27 2.39 0.35
C LYS A 150 20.32 3.35 -0.35
N ALA A 151 20.19 3.26 -1.70
CA ALA A 151 19.25 4.08 -2.46
C ALA A 151 17.82 3.80 -2.05
N TYR A 152 17.40 2.53 -2.01
CA TYR A 152 16.06 2.17 -1.54
C TYR A 152 15.82 2.58 -0.09
N LYS A 153 16.82 2.41 0.80
CA LYS A 153 16.71 2.85 2.20
C LYS A 153 16.47 4.37 2.29
N LEU A 154 17.15 5.16 1.46
CA LEU A 154 16.98 6.61 1.42
C LEU A 154 15.56 6.97 0.95
N GLU A 155 15.11 6.43 -0.18
CA GLU A 155 13.76 6.69 -0.72
C GLU A 155 12.65 6.33 0.28
N ARG A 156 12.79 5.22 0.99
CA ARG A 156 11.87 4.83 2.04
C ARG A 156 11.83 5.84 3.19
N GLN A 157 12.98 6.38 3.60
CA GLN A 157 13.06 7.42 4.64
C GLN A 157 12.42 8.72 4.16
N VAL A 158 12.70 9.12 2.93
CA VAL A 158 12.09 10.31 2.30
C VAL A 158 10.57 10.16 2.25
N ARG A 159 10.05 9.00 1.83
CA ARG A 159 8.61 8.71 1.82
C ARG A 159 8.00 8.91 3.21
N THR A 160 8.62 8.38 4.25
CA THR A 160 8.12 8.53 5.63
C THR A 160 8.06 10.00 6.07
N ILE A 161 9.06 10.81 5.67
CA ILE A 161 9.08 12.25 5.97
C ILE A 161 7.96 12.97 5.20
N ILE A 162 7.81 12.67 3.91
CA ILE A 162 6.75 13.26 3.07
C ILE A 162 5.37 12.92 3.61
N ASP A 163 5.12 11.68 4.00
CA ASP A 163 3.84 11.25 4.59
C ASP A 163 3.56 12.01 5.89
N GLN A 164 4.59 12.28 6.70
CA GLN A 164 4.44 13.10 7.91
C GLN A 164 4.16 14.56 7.57
N GLN A 165 4.81 15.13 6.56
CA GLN A 165 4.53 16.48 6.09
C GLN A 165 3.11 16.62 5.56
N GLN A 166 2.63 15.63 4.78
CA GLN A 166 1.25 15.61 4.29
C GLN A 166 0.22 15.57 5.42
N LYS A 167 0.47 14.76 6.46
CA LYS A 167 -0.40 14.69 7.64
C LYS A 167 -0.43 15.99 8.45
N ASN A 168 0.72 16.64 8.59
CA ASN A 168 0.81 17.91 9.30
C ASN A 168 0.16 19.06 8.51
N GLY A 169 0.16 18.96 7.18
CA GLY A 169 -0.28 20.05 6.31
C GLY A 169 0.62 21.28 6.43
N PHE A 170 0.11 22.39 5.92
CA PHE A 170 0.70 23.73 6.07
C PHE A 170 -0.40 24.75 6.32
N ALA A 171 -0.03 25.88 6.92
CA ALA A 171 -0.98 26.95 7.19
C ALA A 171 -1.51 27.53 5.87
N PHE A 172 -2.82 27.59 5.74
CA PHE A 172 -3.50 28.18 4.58
C PHE A 172 -4.45 29.27 5.05
N ASN A 173 -4.29 30.49 4.50
CA ASN A 173 -5.15 31.61 4.83
C ASN A 173 -6.48 31.51 4.08
N LEU A 174 -7.42 30.76 4.66
CA LEU A 174 -8.73 30.53 4.06
C LEU A 174 -9.48 31.84 3.80
N ARG A 175 -9.38 32.85 4.69
CA ARG A 175 -10.05 34.15 4.53
C ARG A 175 -9.60 34.85 3.26
N GLU A 176 -8.30 35.00 3.07
CA GLU A 176 -7.75 35.67 1.88
C GLU A 176 -8.05 34.89 0.60
N ALA A 177 -7.99 33.56 0.68
CA ALA A 177 -8.36 32.71 -0.45
C ALA A 177 -9.82 32.87 -0.85
N THR A 178 -10.75 32.95 0.11
CA THR A 178 -12.19 33.17 -0.16
C THR A 178 -12.44 34.55 -0.76
N ILE A 179 -11.75 35.59 -0.26
CA ILE A 179 -11.85 36.94 -0.83
C ILE A 179 -11.32 36.97 -2.28
N LEU A 180 -10.21 36.27 -2.54
CA LEU A 180 -9.66 36.19 -3.90
C LEU A 180 -10.61 35.41 -4.84
N LEU A 181 -11.17 34.31 -4.37
CA LEU A 181 -12.14 33.51 -5.16
C LEU A 181 -13.34 34.35 -5.56
N ALA A 182 -13.95 35.09 -4.62
CA ALA A 182 -15.09 35.96 -4.91
C ALA A 182 -14.76 37.05 -5.96
N LYS A 183 -13.52 37.59 -5.96
CA LYS A 183 -13.08 38.55 -6.96
C LYS A 183 -12.82 37.97 -8.34
N LEU A 184 -12.64 36.65 -8.44
CA LEU A 184 -12.40 35.97 -9.71
C LEU A 184 -13.69 35.44 -10.34
N GLU A 185 -14.75 35.32 -9.54
CA GLU A 185 -16.09 34.89 -9.97
C GLU A 185 -17.01 36.05 -10.42
N ASP A 186 -16.65 37.32 -10.08
CA ASP A 186 -17.27 38.55 -10.56
C ASP A 186 -16.70 38.96 -11.94
#